data_e596cbd0850b3752ca112d8c16232330
#
_entry.id   e596cbd0850b3752ca112d8c16232330
#
_cell.length_a   1.000
_cell.length_b   1.000
_cell.length_c   1.000
_cell.angle_alpha   90.00
_cell.angle_beta   90.00
_cell.angle_gamma   90.00
#
_symmetry.space_group_name_H-M   'P 1'
#
loop_
_entity.id
_entity.type
_entity.pdbx_description
1 polymer ?
#
loop_
_entity_poly.entity_id
_entity_poly.type
_entity_poly.pdbx_seq_one_letter_code
_entity_poly.pdbx_strand_id
1 'polypeptide(L)'
;MMASGIKDKVAILGMGCSKFGERWNDNAEDLMLEAFTEALEDAGIEKNQIDAAWFATAIEEQHVGKSGIPLAMALRLPYIPVTRVENYCASGSEAFRGAVYAVASGAADIALAVGVEKLKDTGYGGLPQRSRGALNDQFWSNNSAPGSFAPFGSAYQANTASIRRPEAGHGAYLP
;
A
#
# COMPACT_ATOMS: atom_id res chain seq x y z
N MET A 1 -7.29 16.73 -27.30
CA MET A 1 -8.28 15.90 -26.59
C MET A 1 -7.85 15.81 -25.12
N MET A 2 -8.67 16.24 -24.19
CA MET A 2 -8.40 16.01 -22.78
C MET A 2 -8.58 14.52 -22.49
N ALA A 3 -7.67 13.94 -21.68
CA ALA A 3 -7.83 12.56 -21.24
C ALA A 3 -9.16 12.40 -20.52
N SER A 4 -9.93 11.36 -20.85
CA SER A 4 -11.24 11.11 -20.24
C SER A 4 -11.17 10.78 -18.73
N GLY A 5 -9.97 10.55 -18.21
CA GLY A 5 -9.75 10.19 -16.80
C GLY A 5 -10.30 8.82 -16.43
N ILE A 6 -10.25 8.52 -15.14
CA ILE A 6 -10.76 7.28 -14.54
C ILE A 6 -12.00 7.52 -13.66
N LYS A 7 -12.53 8.74 -13.67
CA LYS A 7 -13.71 9.09 -12.88
C LYS A 7 -14.89 8.17 -13.24
N ASP A 8 -15.54 7.64 -12.21
CA ASP A 8 -16.72 6.79 -12.30
C ASP A 8 -16.53 5.45 -13.06
N LYS A 9 -15.26 4.98 -13.22
CA LYS A 9 -14.94 3.71 -13.90
C LYS A 9 -14.66 2.55 -12.97
N VAL A 10 -14.43 2.81 -11.69
CA VAL A 10 -14.05 1.79 -10.71
C VAL A 10 -14.87 1.97 -9.45
N ALA A 11 -15.34 0.88 -8.88
CA ALA A 11 -15.97 0.81 -7.57
C ALA A 11 -15.09 0.00 -6.60
N ILE A 12 -15.10 0.35 -5.33
CA ILE A 12 -14.56 -0.48 -4.26
C ILE A 12 -15.68 -1.44 -3.85
N LEU A 13 -15.43 -2.74 -3.96
CA LEU A 13 -16.40 -3.78 -3.64
C LEU A 13 -16.40 -4.14 -2.16
N GLY A 14 -15.22 -4.19 -1.55
CA GLY A 14 -15.07 -4.54 -0.14
C GLY A 14 -13.71 -4.13 0.40
N MET A 15 -13.63 -4.07 1.72
CA MET A 15 -12.43 -3.73 2.47
C MET A 15 -12.24 -4.67 3.65
N GLY A 16 -10.99 -4.89 4.03
CA GLY A 16 -10.63 -5.66 5.21
C GLY A 16 -9.35 -5.14 5.85
N CYS A 17 -9.24 -5.24 7.15
CA CYS A 17 -8.10 -4.75 7.89
C CYS A 17 -7.85 -5.56 9.16
N SER A 18 -6.67 -6.13 9.29
CA SER A 18 -6.28 -6.76 10.55
C SER A 18 -6.16 -5.73 11.68
N LYS A 19 -6.42 -6.15 12.91
CA LYS A 19 -6.29 -5.28 14.07
C LYS A 19 -4.85 -4.80 14.22
N PHE A 20 -4.65 -3.48 14.28
CA PHE A 20 -3.34 -2.89 14.56
C PHE A 20 -2.89 -3.13 16.00
N GLY A 21 -1.61 -3.39 16.17
CA GLY A 21 -1.00 -3.60 17.47
C GLY A 21 0.21 -4.54 17.43
N GLU A 22 0.72 -4.88 18.61
CA GLU A 22 1.80 -5.84 18.76
C GLU A 22 1.23 -7.27 18.76
N ARG A 23 1.31 -7.93 17.61
CA ARG A 23 0.74 -9.26 17.35
C ARG A 23 1.86 -10.28 17.23
N TRP A 24 2.49 -10.59 18.35
CA TRP A 24 3.68 -11.45 18.41
C TRP A 24 3.45 -12.90 17.96
N ASN A 25 2.22 -13.40 18.10
CA ASN A 25 1.87 -14.77 17.75
C ASN A 25 1.47 -14.95 16.28
N ASP A 26 1.25 -13.85 15.55
CA ASP A 26 0.81 -13.87 14.16
C ASP A 26 1.99 -13.51 13.25
N ASN A 27 2.15 -14.23 12.17
CA ASN A 27 3.10 -13.88 11.12
C ASN A 27 2.46 -12.97 10.07
N ALA A 28 3.23 -12.56 9.07
CA ALA A 28 2.72 -11.70 8.00
C ALA A 28 1.63 -12.38 7.17
N GLU A 29 1.70 -13.69 7.00
CA GLU A 29 0.71 -14.48 6.26
C GLU A 29 -0.63 -14.49 6.99
N ASP A 30 -0.62 -14.61 8.32
CA ASP A 30 -1.81 -14.56 9.16
C ASP A 30 -2.51 -13.20 9.03
N LEU A 31 -1.74 -12.10 9.05
CA LEU A 31 -2.28 -10.74 8.89
C LEU A 31 -2.89 -10.52 7.50
N MET A 32 -2.21 -11.01 6.46
CA MET A 32 -2.75 -10.94 5.10
C MET A 32 -4.04 -11.74 4.96
N LEU A 33 -4.07 -12.94 5.52
CA LEU A 33 -5.24 -13.81 5.45
C LEU A 33 -6.44 -13.22 6.19
N GLU A 34 -6.22 -12.65 7.38
CA GLU A 34 -7.28 -11.97 8.16
C GLU A 34 -7.91 -10.83 7.36
N ALA A 35 -7.10 -9.89 6.88
CA ALA A 35 -7.58 -8.75 6.10
C ALA A 35 -8.26 -9.18 4.77
N PHE A 36 -7.71 -10.20 4.12
CA PHE A 36 -8.27 -10.74 2.88
C PHE A 36 -9.62 -11.41 3.09
N THR A 37 -9.76 -12.20 4.15
CA THR A 37 -11.02 -12.88 4.47
C THR A 37 -12.13 -11.86 4.73
N GLU A 38 -11.85 -10.84 5.55
CA GLU A 38 -12.79 -9.75 5.81
C GLU A 38 -13.17 -9.01 4.52
N ALA A 39 -12.20 -8.72 3.65
CA ALA A 39 -12.46 -8.05 2.38
C ALA A 39 -13.34 -8.88 1.43
N LEU A 40 -13.18 -10.20 1.38
CA LEU A 40 -14.05 -11.08 0.58
C LEU A 40 -15.47 -11.14 1.14
N GLU A 41 -15.60 -11.22 2.46
CA GLU A 41 -16.90 -11.24 3.14
C GLU A 41 -17.64 -9.92 2.90
N ASP A 42 -16.95 -8.78 3.04
CA ASP A 42 -17.54 -7.45 2.80
C ASP A 42 -17.93 -7.26 1.32
N ALA A 43 -17.10 -7.74 0.40
CA ALA A 43 -17.39 -7.68 -1.03
C ALA A 43 -18.48 -8.66 -1.49
N GLY A 44 -18.73 -9.72 -0.75
CA GLY A 44 -19.65 -10.78 -1.13
C GLY A 44 -19.22 -11.57 -2.37
N ILE A 45 -17.90 -11.71 -2.58
CA ILE A 45 -17.33 -12.40 -3.73
C ILE A 45 -16.47 -13.60 -3.31
N GLU A 46 -16.21 -14.49 -4.25
CA GLU A 46 -15.31 -15.62 -4.08
C GLU A 46 -13.89 -15.26 -4.61
N LYS A 47 -12.89 -15.85 -3.99
CA LYS A 47 -11.48 -15.67 -4.35
C LYS A 47 -11.17 -15.92 -5.84
N ASN A 48 -11.83 -16.86 -6.46
CA ASN A 48 -11.64 -17.24 -7.86
C ASN A 48 -12.19 -16.21 -8.86
N GLN A 49 -12.88 -15.18 -8.38
CA GLN A 49 -13.37 -14.08 -9.20
C GLN A 49 -12.33 -12.92 -9.32
N ILE A 50 -11.20 -13.04 -8.61
CA ILE A 50 -10.13 -12.05 -8.67
C ILE A 50 -9.23 -12.35 -9.87
N ASP A 51 -9.03 -11.36 -10.74
CA ASP A 51 -8.26 -11.49 -11.99
C ASP A 51 -6.81 -11.06 -11.85
N ALA A 52 -6.50 -10.16 -10.91
CA ALA A 52 -5.16 -9.66 -10.68
C ALA A 52 -4.99 -9.15 -9.25
N ALA A 53 -3.76 -9.14 -8.74
CA ALA A 53 -3.46 -8.65 -7.41
C ALA A 53 -2.24 -7.73 -7.38
N TRP A 54 -2.29 -6.70 -6.54
CA TRP A 54 -1.19 -5.82 -6.19
C TRP A 54 -0.83 -6.01 -4.72
N PHE A 55 0.45 -6.26 -4.49
CA PHE A 55 1.00 -6.55 -3.18
C PHE A 55 1.96 -5.47 -2.73
N ALA A 56 1.68 -4.84 -1.60
CA ALA A 56 2.48 -3.77 -1.02
C ALA A 56 3.22 -4.24 0.23
N THR A 57 4.54 -4.08 0.23
CA THR A 57 5.38 -4.21 1.42
C THR A 57 6.66 -3.43 1.18
N ALA A 58 7.10 -2.66 2.17
CA ALA A 58 8.24 -1.76 2.02
C ALA A 58 9.49 -2.26 2.77
N ILE A 59 9.32 -2.77 3.98
CA ILE A 59 10.44 -2.96 4.92
C ILE A 59 10.75 -4.44 5.13
N GLU A 60 9.79 -5.31 5.02
CA GLU A 60 9.82 -6.68 5.52
C GLU A 60 10.27 -7.73 4.48
N GLU A 61 11.44 -7.54 3.86
CA GLU A 61 11.98 -8.56 2.96
C GLU A 61 12.33 -9.87 3.65
N GLN A 62 12.69 -9.83 4.94
CA GLN A 62 13.09 -11.03 5.68
C GLN A 62 11.90 -11.91 6.08
N HIS A 63 10.77 -11.27 6.45
CA HIS A 63 9.60 -11.99 6.96
C HIS A 63 8.51 -12.18 5.89
N VAL A 64 8.51 -11.34 4.87
CA VAL A 64 7.48 -11.38 3.82
C VAL A 64 8.03 -11.82 2.47
N GLY A 65 9.30 -11.51 2.15
CA GLY A 65 9.91 -11.82 0.86
C GLY A 65 9.81 -10.68 -0.17
N LYS A 66 10.44 -10.90 -1.32
CA LYS A 66 10.72 -9.85 -2.33
C LYS A 66 9.79 -9.79 -3.52
N SER A 67 8.91 -10.72 -3.72
CA SER A 67 8.09 -10.82 -4.93
C SER A 67 6.60 -10.84 -4.59
N GLY A 68 5.75 -11.06 -5.57
CA GLY A 68 4.33 -11.35 -5.36
C GLY A 68 4.05 -12.75 -4.83
N ILE A 69 5.06 -13.64 -4.78
CA ILE A 69 4.91 -15.03 -4.35
C ILE A 69 4.38 -15.16 -2.92
N PRO A 70 4.88 -14.42 -1.92
CA PRO A 70 4.36 -14.53 -0.55
C PRO A 70 2.85 -14.30 -0.48
N LEU A 71 2.34 -13.28 -1.14
CA LEU A 71 0.90 -13.04 -1.20
C LEU A 71 0.16 -14.19 -1.88
N ALA A 72 0.63 -14.61 -3.05
CA ALA A 72 -0.01 -15.68 -3.81
C ALA A 72 -0.08 -16.99 -3.01
N MET A 73 0.96 -17.31 -2.26
CA MET A 73 1.02 -18.51 -1.42
C MET A 73 0.14 -18.38 -0.18
N ALA A 74 0.24 -17.28 0.56
CA ALA A 74 -0.54 -17.05 1.78
C ALA A 74 -2.04 -17.11 1.51
N LEU A 75 -2.50 -16.45 0.48
CA LEU A 75 -3.91 -16.41 0.11
C LEU A 75 -4.34 -17.57 -0.80
N ARG A 76 -3.40 -18.39 -1.23
CA ARG A 76 -3.66 -19.47 -2.23
C ARG A 76 -4.44 -18.93 -3.42
N LEU A 77 -3.93 -17.84 -3.99
CA LEU A 77 -4.55 -17.23 -5.16
C LEU A 77 -4.52 -18.19 -6.36
N PRO A 78 -5.51 -18.12 -7.26
CA PRO A 78 -5.46 -18.86 -8.52
C PRO A 78 -4.29 -18.35 -9.39
N TYR A 79 -4.10 -18.93 -10.57
CA TYR A 79 -3.04 -18.49 -11.49
C TYR A 79 -3.38 -17.14 -12.12
N ILE A 80 -3.19 -16.08 -11.33
CA ILE A 80 -3.40 -14.69 -11.72
C ILE A 80 -2.11 -13.90 -11.60
N PRO A 81 -1.94 -12.79 -12.33
CA PRO A 81 -0.80 -11.91 -12.15
C PRO A 81 -0.81 -11.27 -10.76
N VAL A 82 0.34 -11.32 -10.09
CA VAL A 82 0.57 -10.65 -8.80
C VAL A 82 1.76 -9.71 -8.94
N THR A 83 1.51 -8.42 -8.81
CA THR A 83 2.53 -7.37 -8.91
C THR A 83 2.88 -6.86 -7.52
N ARG A 84 4.15 -7.02 -7.10
CA ARG A 84 4.66 -6.36 -5.90
C ARG A 84 5.01 -4.91 -6.20
N VAL A 85 4.59 -4.01 -5.32
CA VAL A 85 4.91 -2.58 -5.38
C VAL A 85 5.50 -2.11 -4.06
N GLU A 86 6.32 -1.07 -4.14
CA GLU A 86 6.96 -0.47 -2.98
C GLU A 86 7.12 1.04 -3.20
N ASN A 87 6.74 1.82 -2.21
CA ASN A 87 6.96 3.26 -2.14
C ASN A 87 6.96 3.70 -0.67
N TYR A 88 7.78 3.07 0.17
CA TYR A 88 7.82 3.29 1.63
C TYR A 88 6.41 3.28 2.24
N CYS A 89 6.08 4.29 3.05
CA CYS A 89 4.78 4.41 3.69
C CYS A 89 3.59 4.56 2.72
N ALA A 90 3.85 4.88 1.45
CA ALA A 90 2.82 4.99 0.41
C ALA A 90 2.64 3.70 -0.40
N SER A 91 3.29 2.59 -0.02
CA SER A 91 3.22 1.32 -0.77
C SER A 91 1.79 0.80 -0.91
N GLY A 92 0.96 0.92 0.12
CA GLY A 92 -0.46 0.56 0.05
C GLY A 92 -1.23 1.40 -0.97
N SER A 93 -0.96 2.71 -1.03
CA SER A 93 -1.56 3.60 -2.02
C SER A 93 -1.14 3.25 -3.44
N GLU A 94 0.12 2.79 -3.64
CA GLU A 94 0.61 2.32 -4.93
C GLU A 94 -0.07 1.02 -5.36
N ALA A 95 -0.27 0.07 -4.45
CA ALA A 95 -1.00 -1.15 -4.73
C ALA A 95 -2.45 -0.83 -5.14
N PHE A 96 -3.13 0.01 -4.38
CA PHE A 96 -4.48 0.45 -4.68
C PHE A 96 -4.56 1.15 -6.04
N ARG A 97 -3.63 2.08 -6.33
CA ARG A 97 -3.55 2.77 -7.62
C ARG A 97 -3.37 1.80 -8.79
N GLY A 98 -2.49 0.80 -8.62
CA GLY A 98 -2.27 -0.24 -9.63
C GLY A 98 -3.53 -1.03 -9.93
N ALA A 99 -4.24 -1.49 -8.89
CA ALA A 99 -5.52 -2.19 -9.03
C ALA A 99 -6.58 -1.34 -9.74
N VAL A 100 -6.72 -0.06 -9.33
CA VAL A 100 -7.64 0.89 -9.97
C VAL A 100 -7.33 1.07 -11.45
N TYR A 101 -6.05 1.19 -11.83
CA TYR A 101 -5.69 1.34 -13.24
C TYR A 101 -5.95 0.09 -14.07
N ALA A 102 -5.74 -1.09 -13.50
CA ALA A 102 -6.04 -2.34 -14.19
C ALA A 102 -7.53 -2.47 -14.49
N VAL A 103 -8.39 -2.21 -13.52
CA VAL A 103 -9.85 -2.25 -13.72
C VAL A 103 -10.29 -1.14 -14.67
N ALA A 104 -9.83 0.09 -14.48
CA ALA A 104 -10.20 1.22 -15.35
C ALA A 104 -9.78 1.06 -16.81
N SER A 105 -8.72 0.30 -17.09
CA SER A 105 -8.23 -0.02 -18.42
C SER A 105 -8.88 -1.26 -19.05
N GLY A 106 -9.64 -2.04 -18.28
CA GLY A 106 -10.22 -3.31 -18.71
C GLY A 106 -9.23 -4.48 -18.72
N ALA A 107 -8.08 -4.33 -18.07
CA ALA A 107 -7.10 -5.41 -17.93
C ALA A 107 -7.51 -6.44 -16.83
N ALA A 108 -8.41 -6.07 -15.95
CA ALA A 108 -9.04 -6.91 -14.95
C ALA A 108 -10.47 -6.43 -14.71
N ASP A 109 -11.38 -7.34 -14.40
CA ASP A 109 -12.73 -7.00 -13.95
C ASP A 109 -12.74 -6.79 -12.43
N ILE A 110 -12.04 -7.63 -11.69
CA ILE A 110 -11.88 -7.54 -10.23
C ILE A 110 -10.39 -7.61 -9.89
N ALA A 111 -9.89 -6.60 -9.20
CA ALA A 111 -8.50 -6.52 -8.77
C ALA A 111 -8.38 -6.39 -7.25
N LEU A 112 -7.40 -7.08 -6.69
CA LEU A 112 -7.08 -7.06 -5.27
C LEU A 112 -5.87 -6.16 -4.99
N ALA A 113 -5.95 -5.33 -3.96
CA ALA A 113 -4.80 -4.61 -3.39
C ALA A 113 -4.62 -5.01 -1.93
N VAL A 114 -3.45 -5.52 -1.58
CA VAL A 114 -3.12 -5.95 -0.21
C VAL A 114 -1.77 -5.39 0.20
N GLY A 115 -1.66 -4.94 1.45
CA GLY A 115 -0.40 -4.54 2.06
C GLY A 115 -0.19 -5.22 3.40
N VAL A 116 1.07 -5.48 3.76
CA VAL A 116 1.45 -6.01 5.07
C VAL A 116 2.81 -5.51 5.52
N GLU A 117 2.92 -5.22 6.82
CA GLU A 117 4.19 -4.92 7.50
C GLU A 117 4.19 -5.50 8.91
N LYS A 118 5.29 -6.17 9.30
CA LYS A 118 5.53 -6.74 10.63
C LYS A 118 6.70 -6.04 11.32
N LEU A 119 6.58 -4.74 11.55
CA LEU A 119 7.68 -3.86 11.97
C LEU A 119 8.33 -4.26 13.31
N LYS A 120 7.55 -4.75 14.26
CA LYS A 120 8.04 -5.10 15.61
C LYS A 120 8.86 -6.38 15.67
N ASP A 121 8.68 -7.29 14.74
CA ASP A 121 9.42 -8.56 14.69
C ASP A 121 10.93 -8.36 14.46
N THR A 122 11.33 -7.20 13.97
CA THR A 122 12.74 -6.85 13.79
C THR A 122 13.44 -6.43 15.08
N GLY A 123 12.72 -6.33 16.18
CA GLY A 123 13.26 -5.92 17.47
C GLY A 123 13.53 -4.42 17.63
N TYR A 124 13.13 -3.60 16.68
CA TYR A 124 13.33 -2.15 16.74
C TYR A 124 12.22 -1.45 17.52
N GLY A 125 12.60 -0.43 18.28
CA GLY A 125 11.66 0.48 18.95
C GLY A 125 10.93 1.45 18.00
N GLY A 126 11.16 1.32 16.69
CA GLY A 126 10.61 2.16 15.64
C GLY A 126 10.80 1.51 14.28
N LEU A 127 10.75 2.30 13.22
CA LEU A 127 11.04 1.80 11.88
C LEU A 127 12.50 1.37 11.76
N PRO A 128 12.79 0.20 11.19
CA PRO A 128 14.16 -0.22 10.94
C PRO A 128 14.82 0.77 9.97
N GLN A 129 15.98 1.28 10.38
CA GLN A 129 16.81 2.06 9.48
C GLN A 129 17.50 1.11 8.53
N ARG A 130 17.08 1.09 7.29
CA ARG A 130 17.88 0.46 6.24
C ARG A 130 19.10 1.30 5.98
N SER A 131 20.25 0.69 6.16
CA SER A 131 21.51 1.30 5.83
C SER A 131 21.60 1.59 4.33
N ARG A 132 21.70 2.84 4.03
CA ARG A 132 22.69 3.37 3.10
C ARG A 132 22.83 2.67 1.77
N GLY A 133 22.22 3.15 0.79
CA GLY A 133 22.54 2.76 -0.55
C GLY A 133 22.27 3.81 -1.60
N ALA A 134 21.62 4.89 -1.27
CA ALA A 134 21.29 5.87 -2.28
C ALA A 134 21.47 7.31 -1.77
N LEU A 135 21.69 8.20 -2.69
CA LEU A 135 21.67 9.66 -2.50
C LEU A 135 20.45 10.14 -1.70
N ASN A 136 19.36 9.41 -1.76
CA ASN A 136 18.15 9.67 -1.01
C ASN A 136 18.32 9.51 0.50
N ASP A 137 19.11 8.53 0.96
CA ASP A 137 19.33 8.34 2.39
C ASP A 137 20.16 9.45 3.00
N GLN A 138 21.08 10.03 2.23
CA GLN A 138 21.82 11.20 2.68
C GLN A 138 20.95 12.46 2.75
N PHE A 139 20.05 12.63 1.81
CA PHE A 139 19.11 13.76 1.81
C PHE A 139 18.18 13.70 3.03
N TRP A 140 17.63 12.53 3.32
CA TRP A 140 16.74 12.33 4.45
C TRP A 140 17.48 12.32 5.80
N SER A 141 18.66 11.71 5.88
CA SER A 141 19.44 11.64 7.10
C SER A 141 20.01 12.99 7.55
N ASN A 142 20.31 13.88 6.63
CA ASN A 142 20.83 15.21 6.96
C ASN A 142 19.76 16.17 7.51
N ASN A 143 18.49 15.86 7.26
CA ASN A 143 17.36 16.73 7.64
C ASN A 143 16.48 16.16 8.76
N SER A 144 16.81 14.98 9.30
CA SER A 144 15.97 14.33 10.30
C SER A 144 16.77 13.63 11.37
N ALA A 145 16.28 13.70 12.59
CA ALA A 145 16.73 12.77 13.62
C ALA A 145 16.45 11.34 13.15
N PRO A 146 17.36 10.38 13.39
CA PRO A 146 17.16 8.99 13.04
C PRO A 146 15.83 8.46 13.61
N GLY A 147 15.01 7.86 12.75
CA GLY A 147 13.73 7.27 13.14
C GLY A 147 12.55 8.24 13.28
N SER A 148 12.69 9.51 12.94
CA SER A 148 11.58 10.45 13.00
C SER A 148 10.79 10.50 11.69
N PHE A 149 9.47 10.55 11.78
CA PHE A 149 8.57 10.80 10.65
C PHE A 149 8.44 12.28 10.29
N ALA A 150 9.07 13.16 11.07
CA ALA A 150 8.95 14.60 10.90
C ALA A 150 9.28 15.11 9.48
N PRO A 151 10.32 14.58 8.78
CA PRO A 151 10.60 15.01 7.41
C PRO A 151 9.53 14.58 6.41
N PHE A 152 8.95 13.40 6.61
CA PHE A 152 7.86 12.92 5.75
C PHE A 152 6.62 13.80 5.89
N GLY A 153 6.27 14.18 7.10
CA GLY A 153 5.18 15.10 7.35
C GLY A 153 5.42 16.47 6.71
N SER A 154 6.61 17.01 6.84
CA SER A 154 6.99 18.31 6.26
C SER A 154 7.03 18.26 4.74
N ALA A 155 7.56 17.20 4.14
CA ALA A 155 7.58 17.01 2.69
C ALA A 155 6.17 16.84 2.12
N TYR A 156 5.31 16.10 2.81
CA TYR A 156 3.91 15.94 2.44
C TYR A 156 3.15 17.26 2.50
N GLN A 157 3.34 18.05 3.55
CA GLN A 157 2.73 19.38 3.68
C GLN A 157 3.20 20.34 2.61
N ALA A 158 4.50 20.34 2.30
CA ALA A 158 5.06 21.16 1.23
C ALA A 158 4.48 20.78 -0.14
N ASN A 159 4.37 19.49 -0.45
CA ASN A 159 3.79 19.01 -1.70
C ASN A 159 2.28 19.30 -1.80
N THR A 160 1.53 19.14 -0.74
CA THR A 160 0.10 19.49 -0.73
C THR A 160 -0.14 20.98 -0.86
N ALA A 161 0.74 21.81 -0.31
CA ALA A 161 0.68 23.27 -0.50
C ALA A 161 0.96 23.68 -1.95
N SER A 162 1.86 22.99 -2.66
CA SER A 162 2.20 23.27 -4.07
C SER A 162 1.16 22.76 -5.08
N ILE A 163 0.31 21.82 -4.69
CA ILE A 163 -0.75 21.25 -5.56
C ILE A 163 -2.07 22.06 -5.50
N ARG A 164 -2.17 23.09 -4.69
CA ARG A 164 -3.33 24.00 -4.73
C ARG A 164 -3.44 24.66 -6.10
N ARG A 165 -4.43 24.22 -6.87
CA ARG A 165 -4.81 24.96 -8.08
C ARG A 165 -5.25 26.35 -7.70
N PRO A 166 -4.73 27.42 -8.37
CA PRO A 166 -5.13 28.79 -8.08
C PRO A 166 -6.59 29.13 -8.40
N GLU A 167 -7.33 28.23 -9.04
CA GLU A 167 -8.64 28.55 -9.66
C GLU A 167 -9.86 27.97 -8.94
N ALA A 168 -9.71 27.28 -7.86
CA ALA A 168 -10.89 26.83 -7.10
C ALA A 168 -11.23 27.87 -6.03
N GLY A 169 -11.97 28.88 -6.39
CA GLY A 169 -12.69 29.77 -5.48
C GLY A 169 -13.77 29.04 -4.68
N HIS A 170 -13.44 27.92 -4.05
CA HIS A 170 -14.28 27.20 -3.11
C HIS A 170 -13.47 26.76 -1.91
N GLY A 171 -13.82 27.39 -0.81
CA GLY A 171 -13.69 26.93 0.56
C GLY A 171 -12.33 26.35 0.96
N ALA A 172 -11.65 27.13 1.77
CA ALA A 172 -10.53 26.64 2.57
C ALA A 172 -10.84 25.27 3.16
N TYR A 173 -10.19 24.23 2.65
CA TYR A 173 -9.95 23.06 3.46
C TYR A 173 -8.77 23.38 4.35
N LEU A 174 -9.09 23.38 5.58
CA LEU A 174 -8.30 23.75 6.72
C LEU A 174 -7.04 22.98 6.91
N PRO A 175 -6.16 23.55 7.72
CA PRO A 175 -4.90 22.95 8.14
C PRO A 175 -5.09 21.68 8.91
#